data_00ba26e2be25fc6e9b218e2a194d37f5
#
_entry.id   00ba26e2be25fc6e9b218e2a194d37f5
#
_cell.length_a   1.000
_cell.length_b   1.000
_cell.length_c   1.000
_cell.angle_alpha   90.00
_cell.angle_beta   90.00
_cell.angle_gamma   90.00
#
_symmetry.space_group_name_H-M   'P 1'
#
loop_
_entity.id
_entity.type
_entity.pdbx_description
1 polymer ?
#
loop_
_entity_poly.entity_id
_entity_poly.type
_entity_poly.pdbx_seq_one_letter_code
_entity_poly.pdbx_strand_id
1 'polypeptide(L)'
;MASRRFQFAAVLSALALGLCTSVAAQTAPPAPAPNTTGPSGSGVNNALLYAVAWKQTAAEYRALYHQGFNVARLHVELALAKRKPGDKPLAVVTDMDDTILHPLNYWGHLINENKDYFDDPVWDEWIPANKITASPGSQDFLKFCADNGVEVFYVTSRDQGEKTYDYAMDHLKFLGFPYADTKHLTVLRDTSNKEKRQDEIMKDFSVVVFLGDNLNDFRRKYYIKNNVDDRIKMMEADRDKFGRNYILFPNPTDGHWLAAIFGESEPPPTNANREIMKKAATRSAWKVN
;
A
#
# COMPACT_ATOMS: atom_id res chain seq x y z
N MET A 1 36.61 -12.73 62.41
CA MET A 1 36.14 -13.97 63.06
C MET A 1 35.20 -14.67 62.16
N ALA A 2 35.55 -15.93 61.87
CA ALA A 2 34.79 -17.06 61.37
C ALA A 2 34.31 -17.05 59.90
N SER A 3 35.18 -17.63 59.09
CA SER A 3 34.91 -18.33 57.85
C SER A 3 34.00 -19.55 58.02
N ARG A 4 33.11 -19.77 57.06
CA ARG A 4 32.66 -21.16 56.75
C ARG A 4 32.60 -21.37 55.26
N ARG A 5 33.59 -22.12 54.79
CA ARG A 5 33.56 -22.88 53.54
C ARG A 5 32.58 -24.02 53.66
N PHE A 6 31.79 -24.29 52.64
CA PHE A 6 31.22 -25.63 52.40
C PHE A 6 31.53 -26.12 51.01
N GLN A 7 31.90 -27.38 51.02
CA GLN A 7 32.53 -28.12 49.94
C GLN A 7 31.54 -28.67 48.93
N PHE A 8 32.10 -28.94 47.79
CA PHE A 8 31.59 -29.71 46.66
C PHE A 8 31.04 -31.10 47.07
N ALA A 9 29.97 -31.50 46.40
CA ALA A 9 29.73 -32.89 46.07
C ALA A 9 29.14 -33.00 44.67
N ALA A 10 29.92 -33.54 43.77
CA ALA A 10 29.53 -33.96 42.44
C ALA A 10 28.82 -35.30 42.54
N VAL A 11 27.67 -35.44 41.87
CA VAL A 11 27.14 -36.75 41.47
C VAL A 11 26.82 -36.69 39.99
N LEU A 12 27.66 -37.36 39.23
CA LEU A 12 27.36 -37.77 37.87
C LEU A 12 26.31 -38.90 37.90
N SER A 13 25.27 -38.76 37.12
CA SER A 13 24.55 -39.90 36.55
C SER A 13 24.05 -39.54 35.18
N ALA A 14 24.69 -40.10 34.21
CA ALA A 14 24.30 -40.07 32.82
C ALA A 14 23.11 -41.02 32.60
N LEU A 15 22.04 -40.51 31.98
CA LEU A 15 21.13 -41.35 31.21
C LEU A 15 20.78 -40.58 29.94
N ALA A 16 21.49 -40.94 28.88
CA ALA A 16 21.16 -40.55 27.53
C ALA A 16 20.00 -41.39 27.04
N LEU A 17 18.77 -40.82 26.98
CA LEU A 17 17.72 -41.36 26.15
C LEU A 17 17.66 -40.51 24.90
N GLY A 18 18.20 -41.06 23.82
CA GLY A 18 18.06 -40.49 22.47
C GLY A 18 16.60 -40.55 22.00
N LEU A 19 15.94 -39.43 21.98
CA LEU A 19 14.74 -39.25 21.18
C LEU A 19 15.20 -38.83 19.78
N CYS A 20 15.34 -39.81 18.89
CA CYS A 20 15.35 -39.54 17.45
C CYS A 20 13.97 -39.00 17.03
N THR A 21 13.78 -37.71 17.03
CA THR A 21 12.68 -37.11 16.29
C THR A 21 13.04 -37.20 14.80
N SER A 22 12.44 -38.15 14.10
CA SER A 22 12.44 -38.19 12.65
C SER A 22 11.76 -36.93 12.16
N VAL A 23 12.56 -35.95 11.70
CA VAL A 23 12.08 -34.86 10.86
C VAL A 23 11.60 -35.53 9.58
N ALA A 24 10.29 -35.65 9.43
CA ALA A 24 9.68 -36.01 8.16
C ALA A 24 10.09 -34.96 7.17
N ALA A 25 10.95 -35.29 6.23
CA ALA A 25 11.25 -34.45 5.08
C ALA A 25 9.91 -34.18 4.37
N GLN A 26 9.41 -32.94 4.44
CA GLN A 26 8.32 -32.52 3.58
C GLN A 26 8.85 -32.63 2.16
N THR A 27 8.39 -33.67 1.46
CA THR A 27 8.60 -33.79 0.03
C THR A 27 7.92 -32.59 -0.61
N ALA A 28 8.71 -31.73 -1.23
CA ALA A 28 8.18 -30.65 -2.07
C ALA A 28 7.13 -31.25 -3.03
N PRO A 29 6.00 -30.56 -3.26
CA PRO A 29 5.02 -31.02 -4.22
C PRO A 29 5.73 -31.23 -5.58
N PRO A 30 5.38 -32.28 -6.34
CA PRO A 30 6.01 -32.53 -7.64
C PRO A 30 5.87 -31.29 -8.49
N ALA A 31 6.97 -30.88 -9.13
CA ALA A 31 6.95 -29.79 -10.09
C ALA A 31 5.83 -30.07 -11.13
N PRO A 32 5.01 -29.06 -11.48
CA PRO A 32 4.00 -29.24 -12.50
C PRO A 32 4.67 -29.77 -13.76
N ALA A 33 4.06 -30.79 -14.37
CA ALA A 33 4.55 -31.36 -15.62
C ALA A 33 4.76 -30.25 -16.64
N PRO A 34 5.85 -30.28 -17.44
CA PRO A 34 6.05 -29.28 -18.48
C PRO A 34 4.82 -29.26 -19.37
N ASN A 35 4.19 -28.12 -19.52
CA ASN A 35 3.08 -27.92 -20.44
C ASN A 35 3.58 -28.29 -21.83
N THR A 36 3.18 -29.45 -22.32
CA THR A 36 3.32 -29.80 -23.74
C THR A 36 2.55 -28.74 -24.51
N THR A 37 3.24 -28.06 -25.37
CA THR A 37 2.75 -27.03 -26.28
C THR A 37 1.45 -27.45 -26.98
N GLY A 38 0.31 -27.09 -26.34
CA GLY A 38 -0.92 -26.88 -27.06
C GLY A 38 -0.81 -25.54 -27.82
N PRO A 39 -1.61 -25.30 -28.84
CA PRO A 39 -1.54 -24.07 -29.61
C PRO A 39 -1.64 -22.87 -28.63
N SER A 40 -0.66 -21.97 -28.70
CA SER A 40 -0.58 -20.72 -27.97
C SER A 40 -1.82 -19.88 -28.31
N GLY A 41 -2.89 -20.02 -27.56
CA GLY A 41 -4.12 -19.34 -27.97
C GLY A 41 -5.24 -19.27 -26.99
N SER A 42 -4.96 -19.20 -25.69
CA SER A 42 -5.91 -18.66 -24.71
C SER A 42 -5.25 -18.34 -23.37
N GLY A 43 -3.99 -17.93 -23.39
CA GLY A 43 -3.41 -17.26 -22.24
C GLY A 43 -4.20 -15.99 -22.01
N VAL A 44 -4.64 -15.76 -20.79
CA VAL A 44 -5.26 -14.49 -20.40
C VAL A 44 -4.25 -13.39 -20.72
N ASN A 45 -4.43 -12.72 -21.85
CA ASN A 45 -3.57 -11.61 -22.29
C ASN A 45 -4.10 -10.32 -21.60
N ASN A 46 -3.87 -10.24 -20.32
CA ASN A 46 -4.37 -9.17 -19.46
C ASN A 46 -3.20 -8.47 -18.78
N ALA A 47 -3.09 -7.15 -18.97
CA ALA A 47 -1.99 -6.35 -18.44
C ALA A 47 -1.93 -6.35 -16.89
N LEU A 48 -3.07 -6.53 -16.24
CA LEU A 48 -3.17 -6.54 -14.77
C LEU A 48 -2.82 -7.90 -14.14
N LEU A 49 -2.77 -8.98 -14.90
CA LEU A 49 -2.73 -10.34 -14.36
C LEU A 49 -1.62 -10.54 -13.32
N TYR A 50 -0.36 -10.21 -13.66
CA TYR A 50 0.76 -10.37 -12.73
C TYR A 50 0.65 -9.44 -11.52
N ALA A 51 0.25 -8.20 -11.74
CA ALA A 51 0.09 -7.21 -10.68
C ALA A 51 -0.99 -7.64 -9.68
N VAL A 52 -2.15 -8.07 -10.17
CA VAL A 52 -3.26 -8.53 -9.32
C VAL A 52 -2.91 -9.84 -8.61
N ALA A 53 -2.31 -10.82 -9.31
CA ALA A 53 -1.86 -12.05 -8.68
C ALA A 53 -0.87 -11.78 -7.53
N TRP A 54 0.07 -10.86 -7.72
CA TRP A 54 1.02 -10.45 -6.69
C TRP A 54 0.31 -9.78 -5.50
N LYS A 55 -0.61 -8.84 -5.74
CA LYS A 55 -1.42 -8.22 -4.66
C LYS A 55 -2.24 -9.26 -3.88
N GLN A 56 -2.77 -10.27 -4.54
CA GLN A 56 -3.63 -11.30 -3.93
C GLN A 56 -2.85 -12.36 -3.15
N THR A 57 -1.64 -12.72 -3.58
CA THR A 57 -0.98 -13.95 -3.13
C THR A 57 0.39 -13.76 -2.50
N ALA A 58 1.09 -12.65 -2.80
CA ALA A 58 2.45 -12.47 -2.32
C ALA A 58 2.48 -12.04 -0.83
N ALA A 59 3.17 -12.81 -0.01
CA ALA A 59 3.45 -12.42 1.38
C ALA A 59 4.28 -11.14 1.44
N GLU A 60 5.14 -10.90 0.46
CA GLU A 60 5.96 -9.70 0.29
C GLU A 60 5.10 -8.44 0.14
N TYR A 61 3.98 -8.51 -0.60
CA TYR A 61 3.04 -7.40 -0.71
C TYR A 61 2.50 -7.00 0.67
N ARG A 62 2.06 -7.98 1.46
CA ARG A 62 1.58 -7.75 2.82
C ARG A 62 2.69 -7.23 3.75
N ALA A 63 3.91 -7.78 3.61
CA ALA A 63 5.07 -7.36 4.40
C ALA A 63 5.44 -5.89 4.12
N LEU A 64 5.35 -5.42 2.87
CA LEU A 64 5.58 -4.01 2.52
C LEU A 64 4.58 -3.07 3.19
N TYR A 65 3.30 -3.46 3.32
CA TYR A 65 2.31 -2.69 4.07
C TYR A 65 2.68 -2.60 5.56
N HIS A 66 2.98 -3.74 6.20
CA HIS A 66 3.43 -3.74 7.59
C HIS A 66 4.71 -2.89 7.77
N GLN A 67 5.67 -2.99 6.85
CA GLN A 67 6.88 -2.16 6.87
C GLN A 67 6.55 -0.68 6.80
N GLY A 68 5.66 -0.27 5.89
CA GLY A 68 5.22 1.12 5.75
C GLY A 68 4.58 1.66 7.04
N PHE A 69 3.63 0.93 7.61
CA PHE A 69 2.99 1.35 8.86
C PHE A 69 3.92 1.30 10.07
N ASN A 70 4.86 0.36 10.15
CA ASN A 70 5.86 0.32 11.20
C ASN A 70 6.79 1.53 11.12
N VAL A 71 7.23 1.92 9.92
CA VAL A 71 8.04 3.13 9.71
C VAL A 71 7.24 4.39 10.08
N ALA A 72 5.97 4.48 9.65
CA ALA A 72 5.09 5.58 10.04
C ALA A 72 4.96 5.70 11.56
N ARG A 73 4.76 4.55 12.24
CA ARG A 73 4.66 4.49 13.70
C ARG A 73 5.92 5.00 14.39
N LEU A 74 7.11 4.59 13.95
CA LEU A 74 8.38 5.08 14.50
C LEU A 74 8.48 6.61 14.42
N HIS A 75 8.04 7.21 13.32
CA HIS A 75 8.03 8.67 13.18
C HIS A 75 7.02 9.34 14.11
N VAL A 76 5.84 8.75 14.30
CA VAL A 76 4.83 9.25 15.24
C VAL A 76 5.34 9.15 16.69
N GLU A 77 5.93 8.01 17.09
CA GLU A 77 6.54 7.82 18.41
C GLU A 77 7.64 8.85 18.67
N LEU A 78 8.50 9.10 17.68
CA LEU A 78 9.55 10.12 17.76
C LEU A 78 8.98 11.55 17.89
N ALA A 79 7.91 11.86 17.15
CA ALA A 79 7.26 13.16 17.22
C ALA A 79 6.60 13.37 18.59
N LEU A 80 5.91 12.36 19.12
CA LEU A 80 5.32 12.38 20.46
C LEU A 80 6.38 12.62 21.55
N ALA A 81 7.51 11.91 21.47
CA ALA A 81 8.62 12.05 22.43
C ALA A 81 9.30 13.43 22.39
N LYS A 82 9.27 14.12 21.26
CA LYS A 82 9.89 15.44 21.07
C LYS A 82 8.94 16.61 21.32
N ARG A 83 7.64 16.35 21.43
CA ARG A 83 6.61 17.38 21.56
C ARG A 83 6.76 18.19 22.85
N LYS A 84 6.59 19.51 22.73
CA LYS A 84 6.64 20.45 23.85
C LYS A 84 5.28 21.11 24.09
N PRO A 85 5.01 21.59 25.29
CA PRO A 85 3.85 22.44 25.56
C PRO A 85 3.81 23.64 24.61
N GLY A 86 2.67 23.87 23.97
CA GLY A 86 2.48 24.96 23.00
C GLY A 86 2.76 24.56 21.52
N ASP A 87 3.33 23.39 21.25
CA ASP A 87 3.46 22.90 19.89
C ASP A 87 2.07 22.58 19.30
N LYS A 88 1.94 22.74 17.98
CA LYS A 88 0.73 22.33 17.25
C LYS A 88 0.41 20.85 17.54
N PRO A 89 -0.88 20.49 17.58
CA PRO A 89 -1.27 19.09 17.67
C PRO A 89 -0.67 18.29 16.50
N LEU A 90 -0.33 17.03 16.78
CA LEU A 90 0.21 16.12 15.77
C LEU A 90 -0.90 15.55 14.92
N ALA A 91 -0.61 15.34 13.65
CA ALA A 91 -1.52 14.67 12.73
C ALA A 91 -0.78 13.74 11.74
N VAL A 92 -1.55 12.82 11.18
CA VAL A 92 -1.22 12.00 10.02
C VAL A 92 -2.22 12.34 8.92
N VAL A 93 -1.75 12.46 7.68
CA VAL A 93 -2.61 12.60 6.50
C VAL A 93 -2.47 11.33 5.66
N THR A 94 -3.57 10.73 5.31
CA THR A 94 -3.59 9.48 4.53
C THR A 94 -4.53 9.58 3.32
N ASP A 95 -4.11 8.97 2.22
CA ASP A 95 -5.02 8.51 1.20
C ASP A 95 -5.83 7.30 1.69
N MET A 96 -6.83 6.86 0.92
CA MET A 96 -7.69 5.74 1.29
C MET A 96 -7.42 4.50 0.45
N ASP A 97 -7.70 4.52 -0.85
CA ASP A 97 -7.66 3.36 -1.72
C ASP A 97 -6.25 2.89 -2.00
N ASP A 98 -6.02 1.57 -1.94
CA ASP A 98 -4.69 0.96 -2.04
C ASP A 98 -3.64 1.54 -1.05
N THR A 99 -4.08 2.34 -0.08
CA THR A 99 -3.27 2.85 1.04
C THR A 99 -3.71 2.23 2.36
N ILE A 100 -4.87 2.62 2.90
CA ILE A 100 -5.45 2.04 4.11
C ILE A 100 -6.56 1.04 3.82
N LEU A 101 -7.07 1.07 2.61
CA LEU A 101 -8.13 0.20 2.09
C LEU A 101 -7.60 -0.65 0.95
N HIS A 102 -8.04 -1.93 0.92
CA HIS A 102 -7.66 -2.88 -0.14
C HIS A 102 -8.87 -3.28 -1.00
N PRO A 103 -8.95 -2.82 -2.25
CA PRO A 103 -9.97 -3.23 -3.21
C PRO A 103 -9.58 -4.52 -3.97
N LEU A 104 -9.04 -5.54 -3.29
CA LEU A 104 -8.48 -6.73 -3.93
C LEU A 104 -9.51 -7.51 -4.75
N ASN A 105 -10.75 -7.60 -4.28
CA ASN A 105 -11.81 -8.31 -4.98
C ASN A 105 -12.33 -7.53 -6.22
N TYR A 106 -12.26 -6.20 -6.22
CA TYR A 106 -12.48 -5.40 -7.42
C TYR A 106 -11.44 -5.75 -8.50
N TRP A 107 -10.15 -5.70 -8.15
CA TRP A 107 -9.08 -6.05 -9.08
C TRP A 107 -9.19 -7.49 -9.59
N GLY A 108 -9.55 -8.43 -8.73
CA GLY A 108 -9.81 -9.83 -9.12
C GLY A 108 -10.99 -9.96 -10.08
N HIS A 109 -12.04 -9.16 -9.89
CA HIS A 109 -13.18 -9.12 -10.81
C HIS A 109 -12.77 -8.60 -12.19
N LEU A 110 -11.96 -7.56 -12.28
CA LEU A 110 -11.46 -7.05 -13.56
C LEU A 110 -10.68 -8.10 -14.37
N ILE A 111 -9.94 -9.00 -13.70
CA ILE A 111 -9.28 -10.13 -14.37
C ILE A 111 -10.31 -11.07 -15.01
N ASN A 112 -11.39 -11.40 -14.27
CA ASN A 112 -12.45 -12.28 -14.81
C ASN A 112 -13.16 -11.65 -16.01
N GLU A 113 -13.32 -10.33 -16.00
CA GLU A 113 -13.92 -9.55 -17.09
C GLU A 113 -12.90 -9.22 -18.21
N ASN A 114 -11.67 -9.70 -18.10
CA ASN A 114 -10.57 -9.44 -19.05
C ASN A 114 -10.33 -7.95 -19.31
N LYS A 115 -10.41 -7.13 -18.27
CA LYS A 115 -10.13 -5.68 -18.31
C LYS A 115 -8.67 -5.43 -17.94
N ASP A 116 -7.97 -4.64 -18.75
CA ASP A 116 -6.52 -4.39 -18.63
C ASP A 116 -6.14 -3.25 -17.69
N TYR A 117 -7.10 -2.39 -17.35
CA TYR A 117 -6.88 -1.17 -16.56
C TYR A 117 -8.05 -0.96 -15.61
N PHE A 118 -7.94 0.06 -14.75
CA PHE A 118 -9.05 0.53 -13.93
C PHE A 118 -10.30 0.79 -14.79
N ASP A 119 -11.48 0.48 -14.26
CA ASP A 119 -12.75 0.60 -14.97
C ASP A 119 -13.78 1.28 -14.07
N ASP A 120 -14.04 2.56 -14.34
CA ASP A 120 -14.96 3.39 -13.56
C ASP A 120 -16.35 2.78 -13.42
N PRO A 121 -17.04 2.31 -14.48
CA PRO A 121 -18.35 1.71 -14.33
C PRO A 121 -18.39 0.53 -13.36
N VAL A 122 -17.39 -0.34 -13.38
CA VAL A 122 -17.27 -1.46 -12.43
C VAL A 122 -16.96 -0.96 -11.03
N TRP A 123 -16.12 0.07 -10.91
CA TRP A 123 -15.80 0.68 -9.63
C TRP A 123 -17.02 1.32 -8.98
N ASP A 124 -17.82 2.05 -9.75
CA ASP A 124 -19.03 2.72 -9.30
C ASP A 124 -20.10 1.73 -8.84
N GLU A 125 -20.17 0.55 -9.45
CA GLU A 125 -21.05 -0.54 -9.01
C GLU A 125 -20.48 -1.23 -7.76
N TRP A 126 -19.15 -1.39 -7.67
CA TRP A 126 -18.50 -2.12 -6.58
C TRP A 126 -18.44 -1.33 -5.27
N ILE A 127 -18.22 -0.01 -5.32
CA ILE A 127 -18.09 0.84 -4.13
C ILE A 127 -19.29 0.73 -3.18
N PRO A 128 -20.56 0.82 -3.67
CA PRO A 128 -21.73 0.68 -2.81
C PRO A 128 -21.90 -0.70 -2.19
N ALA A 129 -21.30 -1.73 -2.77
CA ALA A 129 -21.38 -3.10 -2.27
C ALA A 129 -20.61 -3.33 -0.97
N ASN A 130 -19.79 -2.36 -0.55
CA ASN A 130 -19.05 -2.36 0.72
C ASN A 130 -18.19 -3.63 0.94
N LYS A 131 -17.51 -4.09 -0.12
CA LYS A 131 -16.65 -5.29 -0.13
C LYS A 131 -15.18 -4.99 0.11
N ILE A 132 -14.86 -3.75 0.40
CA ILE A 132 -13.50 -3.29 0.70
C ILE A 132 -13.00 -3.89 2.01
N THR A 133 -11.69 -4.09 2.10
CA THR A 133 -11.03 -4.57 3.33
C THR A 133 -9.97 -3.58 3.78
N ALA A 134 -9.57 -3.64 5.04
CA ALA A 134 -8.45 -2.86 5.53
C ALA A 134 -7.13 -3.41 5.00
N SER A 135 -6.19 -2.54 4.66
CA SER A 135 -4.83 -2.96 4.32
C SER A 135 -4.08 -3.49 5.55
N PRO A 136 -3.11 -4.41 5.38
CA PRO A 136 -2.41 -5.02 6.50
C PRO A 136 -1.70 -4.00 7.38
N GLY A 137 -2.09 -3.91 8.66
CA GLY A 137 -1.51 -3.00 9.66
C GLY A 137 -2.12 -1.60 9.71
N SER A 138 -3.01 -1.23 8.77
CA SER A 138 -3.62 0.11 8.76
C SER A 138 -4.47 0.40 10.00
N GLN A 139 -5.34 -0.54 10.38
CA GLN A 139 -6.22 -0.37 11.54
C GLN A 139 -5.40 -0.22 12.84
N ASP A 140 -4.39 -1.06 13.05
CA ASP A 140 -3.52 -1.00 14.24
C ASP A 140 -2.75 0.32 14.31
N PHE A 141 -2.20 0.78 13.19
CA PHE A 141 -1.47 2.04 13.13
C PHE A 141 -2.37 3.25 13.38
N LEU A 142 -3.52 3.32 12.71
CA LEU A 142 -4.42 4.47 12.86
C LEU A 142 -5.08 4.50 14.25
N LYS A 143 -5.40 3.32 14.80
CA LYS A 143 -5.82 3.21 16.21
C LYS A 143 -4.72 3.69 17.14
N PHE A 144 -3.47 3.30 16.95
CA PHE A 144 -2.34 3.79 17.73
C PHE A 144 -2.24 5.32 17.68
N CYS A 145 -2.41 5.93 16.50
CA CYS A 145 -2.45 7.39 16.38
C CYS A 145 -3.55 8.01 17.27
N ALA A 146 -4.77 7.49 17.17
CA ALA A 146 -5.90 7.99 17.94
C ALA A 146 -5.72 7.81 19.45
N ASP A 147 -5.25 6.65 19.90
CA ASP A 147 -4.99 6.35 21.32
C ASP A 147 -3.92 7.30 21.93
N ASN A 148 -3.06 7.88 21.09
CA ASN A 148 -2.00 8.81 21.51
C ASN A 148 -2.31 10.29 21.18
N GLY A 149 -3.54 10.61 20.80
CA GLY A 149 -3.97 11.99 20.52
C GLY A 149 -3.34 12.57 19.25
N VAL A 150 -3.01 11.73 18.28
CA VAL A 150 -2.56 12.13 16.94
C VAL A 150 -3.75 12.04 16.00
N GLU A 151 -4.19 13.18 15.44
CA GLU A 151 -5.35 13.21 14.55
C GLU A 151 -5.04 12.57 13.19
N VAL A 152 -6.03 11.92 12.60
CA VAL A 152 -5.90 11.26 11.29
C VAL A 152 -6.84 11.95 10.31
N PHE A 153 -6.27 12.52 9.25
CA PHE A 153 -7.01 13.13 8.16
C PHE A 153 -6.99 12.22 6.94
N TYR A 154 -8.15 11.90 6.43
CA TYR A 154 -8.38 11.12 5.22
C TYR A 154 -8.61 12.06 4.05
N VAL A 155 -7.74 12.01 3.03
CA VAL A 155 -7.85 12.87 1.85
C VAL A 155 -7.76 11.99 0.62
N THR A 156 -8.91 11.67 0.05
CA THR A 156 -9.05 10.77 -1.09
C THR A 156 -9.63 11.48 -2.32
N SER A 157 -9.46 10.87 -3.47
CA SER A 157 -10.06 11.32 -4.73
C SER A 157 -10.94 10.20 -5.26
N ARG A 158 -12.25 10.42 -5.28
CA ARG A 158 -13.27 9.47 -5.76
C ARG A 158 -14.44 10.25 -6.37
N ASP A 159 -15.12 9.68 -7.36
CA ASP A 159 -16.38 10.23 -7.87
C ASP A 159 -17.39 9.13 -8.22
N GLN A 160 -18.36 8.90 -7.37
CA GLN A 160 -19.52 8.04 -7.55
C GLN A 160 -20.82 8.88 -7.51
N GLY A 161 -20.75 10.10 -8.06
CA GLY A 161 -21.87 11.03 -8.04
C GLY A 161 -22.13 11.63 -6.65
N GLU A 162 -23.38 11.96 -6.36
CA GLU A 162 -23.76 12.68 -5.13
C GLU A 162 -23.45 11.93 -3.84
N LYS A 163 -23.41 10.60 -3.87
CA LYS A 163 -23.19 9.73 -2.70
C LYS A 163 -21.71 9.41 -2.43
N THR A 164 -20.80 9.94 -3.22
CA THR A 164 -19.36 9.64 -3.10
C THR A 164 -18.84 9.83 -1.68
N TYR A 165 -19.20 10.94 -1.06
CA TYR A 165 -18.80 11.24 0.31
C TYR A 165 -19.36 10.22 1.33
N ASP A 166 -20.62 9.85 1.18
CA ASP A 166 -21.29 8.90 2.08
C ASP A 166 -20.63 7.52 1.98
N TYR A 167 -20.35 7.04 0.77
CA TYR A 167 -19.65 5.77 0.57
C TYR A 167 -18.25 5.77 1.18
N ALA A 168 -17.49 6.85 1.03
CA ALA A 168 -16.17 6.96 1.64
C ALA A 168 -16.26 6.94 3.17
N MET A 169 -17.24 7.65 3.75
CA MET A 169 -17.51 7.68 5.19
C MET A 169 -17.95 6.30 5.71
N ASP A 170 -18.81 5.61 4.96
CA ASP A 170 -19.30 4.28 5.32
C ASP A 170 -18.17 3.25 5.35
N HIS A 171 -17.22 3.31 4.41
CA HIS A 171 -16.04 2.45 4.43
C HIS A 171 -15.19 2.66 5.68
N LEU A 172 -14.93 3.91 6.08
CA LEU A 172 -14.19 4.21 7.30
C LEU A 172 -14.90 3.68 8.55
N LYS A 173 -16.21 3.90 8.64
CA LYS A 173 -17.03 3.43 9.77
C LYS A 173 -17.14 1.91 9.80
N PHE A 174 -17.41 1.28 8.65
CA PHE A 174 -17.54 -0.17 8.54
C PHE A 174 -16.28 -0.90 8.99
N LEU A 175 -15.11 -0.37 8.66
CA LEU A 175 -13.82 -0.93 9.06
C LEU A 175 -13.31 -0.43 10.41
N GLY A 176 -14.08 0.42 11.11
CA GLY A 176 -13.74 0.89 12.45
C GLY A 176 -12.52 1.81 12.51
N PHE A 177 -12.25 2.56 11.44
CA PHE A 177 -11.18 3.54 11.44
C PHE A 177 -11.51 4.74 12.36
N PRO A 178 -10.54 5.27 13.12
CA PRO A 178 -10.75 6.42 13.99
C PRO A 178 -11.01 7.69 13.18
N TYR A 179 -11.58 8.71 13.82
CA TYR A 179 -11.86 10.02 13.18
C TYR A 179 -12.69 9.93 11.90
N ALA A 180 -13.59 8.95 11.81
CA ALA A 180 -14.55 8.83 10.71
C ALA A 180 -15.68 9.86 10.86
N ASP A 181 -15.36 11.12 10.62
CA ASP A 181 -16.25 12.27 10.76
C ASP A 181 -15.98 13.36 9.70
N THR A 182 -16.83 14.40 9.68
CA THR A 182 -16.80 15.44 8.65
C THR A 182 -15.59 16.38 8.75
N LYS A 183 -14.93 16.49 9.90
CA LYS A 183 -13.71 17.28 10.07
C LYS A 183 -12.53 16.61 9.38
N HIS A 184 -12.48 15.27 9.46
CA HIS A 184 -11.28 14.50 9.12
C HIS A 184 -11.35 13.87 7.72
N LEU A 185 -12.54 13.64 7.16
CA LEU A 185 -12.69 13.12 5.80
C LEU A 185 -12.85 14.25 4.78
N THR A 186 -12.00 14.20 3.76
CA THR A 186 -12.12 15.04 2.55
C THR A 186 -12.15 14.13 1.33
N VAL A 187 -13.19 14.25 0.52
CA VAL A 187 -13.33 13.54 -0.75
C VAL A 187 -13.30 14.55 -1.88
N LEU A 188 -12.30 14.43 -2.75
CA LEU A 188 -12.11 15.27 -3.92
C LEU A 188 -12.76 14.58 -5.11
N ARG A 189 -13.76 15.20 -5.73
CA ARG A 189 -14.48 14.64 -6.89
C ARG A 189 -13.92 15.13 -8.22
N ASP A 190 -13.64 16.41 -8.33
CA ASP A 190 -13.27 17.04 -9.61
C ASP A 190 -11.77 17.12 -9.85
N THR A 191 -10.97 16.64 -8.89
CA THR A 191 -9.51 16.75 -8.95
C THR A 191 -8.83 15.70 -8.07
N SER A 192 -7.68 15.22 -8.51
CA SER A 192 -6.75 14.43 -7.70
C SER A 192 -5.68 15.28 -6.97
N ASN A 193 -5.83 16.61 -6.97
CA ASN A 193 -4.87 17.51 -6.32
C ASN A 193 -5.20 17.68 -4.83
N LYS A 194 -4.51 16.95 -3.99
CA LYS A 194 -4.69 16.96 -2.53
C LYS A 194 -3.97 18.11 -1.81
N GLU A 195 -3.07 18.84 -2.48
CA GLU A 195 -2.19 19.84 -1.85
C GLU A 195 -2.94 20.91 -1.08
N LYS A 196 -4.00 21.48 -1.68
CA LYS A 196 -4.78 22.54 -1.02
C LYS A 196 -5.27 22.09 0.36
N ARG A 197 -5.84 20.87 0.44
CA ARG A 197 -6.34 20.33 1.71
C ARG A 197 -5.20 20.00 2.67
N GLN A 198 -4.11 19.44 2.18
CA GLN A 198 -2.92 19.17 2.99
C GLN A 198 -2.35 20.46 3.60
N ASP A 199 -2.25 21.52 2.80
CA ASP A 199 -1.73 22.82 3.25
C ASP A 199 -2.67 23.49 4.30
N GLU A 200 -4.00 23.31 4.17
CA GLU A 200 -4.97 23.72 5.18
C GLU A 200 -4.75 22.97 6.49
N ILE A 201 -4.60 21.64 6.46
CA ILE A 201 -4.32 20.82 7.65
C ILE A 201 -3.01 21.28 8.33
N MET A 202 -1.96 21.52 7.56
CA MET A 202 -0.66 21.94 8.07
C MET A 202 -0.67 23.34 8.72
N LYS A 203 -1.68 24.17 8.49
CA LYS A 203 -1.81 25.45 9.22
C LYS A 203 -2.08 25.23 10.71
N ASP A 204 -2.87 24.21 11.04
CA ASP A 204 -3.35 23.97 12.40
C ASP A 204 -2.63 22.80 13.08
N PHE A 205 -2.06 21.87 12.30
CA PHE A 205 -1.43 20.64 12.76
C PHE A 205 0.03 20.53 12.32
N SER A 206 0.82 19.85 13.13
CA SER A 206 2.14 19.33 12.73
C SER A 206 1.96 17.95 12.13
N VAL A 207 1.92 17.88 10.79
CA VAL A 207 1.78 16.61 10.08
C VAL A 207 3.09 15.83 10.13
N VAL A 208 3.07 14.69 10.81
CA VAL A 208 4.25 13.83 11.02
C VAL A 208 4.58 13.06 9.75
N VAL A 209 3.59 12.38 9.19
CA VAL A 209 3.72 11.59 7.96
C VAL A 209 2.50 11.76 7.05
N PHE A 210 2.77 11.64 5.76
CA PHE A 210 1.77 11.44 4.72
C PHE A 210 1.84 10.00 4.25
N LEU A 211 0.69 9.35 4.09
CA LEU A 211 0.54 7.98 3.63
C LEU A 211 -0.15 7.97 2.28
N GLY A 212 0.37 7.21 1.33
CA GLY A 212 -0.24 7.09 -0.01
C GLY A 212 0.39 5.94 -0.79
N ASP A 213 -0.30 5.45 -1.79
CA ASP A 213 0.18 4.48 -2.77
C ASP A 213 0.69 5.15 -4.05
N ASN A 214 0.43 6.45 -4.19
CA ASN A 214 0.78 7.24 -5.35
C ASN A 214 1.60 8.48 -4.97
N LEU A 215 2.57 8.87 -5.79
CA LEU A 215 3.38 10.06 -5.51
C LEU A 215 2.55 11.36 -5.42
N ASN A 216 1.41 11.40 -6.12
CA ASN A 216 0.47 12.52 -6.06
C ASN A 216 -0.18 12.71 -4.69
N ASP A 217 -0.23 11.67 -3.85
CA ASP A 217 -0.74 11.74 -2.50
C ASP A 217 0.14 12.59 -1.59
N PHE A 218 1.38 12.77 -1.98
CA PHE A 218 2.32 13.60 -1.26
C PHE A 218 2.35 15.02 -1.78
N ARG A 219 2.59 15.21 -3.12
CA ARG A 219 2.64 16.54 -3.75
C ARG A 219 2.28 16.50 -5.24
N ARG A 220 1.60 17.54 -5.68
CA ARG A 220 1.15 17.67 -7.08
C ARG A 220 2.29 17.72 -8.10
N LYS A 221 3.46 18.18 -7.71
CA LYS A 221 4.65 18.25 -8.58
C LYS A 221 5.03 16.92 -9.23
N TYR A 222 4.62 15.78 -8.63
CA TYR A 222 4.83 14.44 -9.20
C TYR A 222 3.81 14.05 -10.27
N TYR A 223 2.80 14.89 -10.51
CA TYR A 223 1.80 14.67 -11.56
C TYR A 223 2.36 15.07 -12.92
N ILE A 224 3.25 14.23 -13.45
CA ILE A 224 3.90 14.44 -14.74
C ILE A 224 3.31 13.47 -15.74
N LYS A 225 2.80 14.01 -16.87
CA LYS A 225 2.19 13.25 -17.94
C LYS A 225 3.17 13.04 -19.09
N ASN A 226 3.07 11.91 -19.80
CA ASN A 226 3.87 11.57 -20.98
C ASN A 226 5.39 11.68 -20.81
N ASN A 227 5.89 11.63 -19.57
CA ASN A 227 7.33 11.73 -19.31
C ASN A 227 7.71 10.97 -18.05
N VAL A 228 8.08 9.71 -18.24
CA VAL A 228 8.50 8.81 -17.15
C VAL A 228 9.80 9.28 -16.52
N ASP A 229 10.76 9.76 -17.33
CA ASP A 229 12.09 10.15 -16.83
C ASP A 229 12.03 11.41 -15.97
N ASP A 230 11.24 12.41 -16.35
CA ASP A 230 11.03 13.58 -15.51
C ASP A 230 10.30 13.24 -14.20
N ARG A 231 9.34 12.30 -14.23
CA ARG A 231 8.68 11.84 -13.01
C ARG A 231 9.65 11.14 -12.06
N ILE A 232 10.53 10.28 -12.58
CA ILE A 232 11.59 9.63 -11.81
C ILE A 232 12.55 10.70 -11.25
N LYS A 233 13.04 11.61 -12.08
CA LYS A 233 13.93 12.70 -11.65
C LYS A 233 13.33 13.57 -10.55
N MET A 234 12.03 13.86 -10.64
CA MET A 234 11.32 14.63 -9.61
C MET A 234 11.26 13.88 -8.29
N MET A 235 11.01 12.57 -8.32
CA MET A 235 11.01 11.71 -7.13
C MET A 235 12.43 11.62 -6.53
N GLU A 236 13.46 11.39 -7.35
CA GLU A 236 14.86 11.30 -6.89
C GLU A 236 15.34 12.58 -6.21
N ALA A 237 14.87 13.74 -6.65
CA ALA A 237 15.19 15.01 -5.98
C ALA A 237 14.66 15.10 -4.55
N ASP A 238 13.64 14.30 -4.22
CA ASP A 238 13.02 14.22 -2.89
C ASP A 238 13.26 12.88 -2.18
N ARG A 239 14.17 12.04 -2.66
CA ARG A 239 14.41 10.68 -2.14
C ARG A 239 14.52 10.60 -0.62
N ASP A 240 15.07 11.63 0.01
CA ASP A 240 15.26 11.69 1.47
C ASP A 240 13.95 11.87 2.26
N LYS A 241 12.84 12.20 1.59
CA LYS A 241 11.51 12.30 2.21
C LYS A 241 10.82 10.94 2.32
N PHE A 242 11.13 10.01 1.40
CA PHE A 242 10.52 8.68 1.38
C PHE A 242 11.07 7.82 2.52
N GLY A 243 10.15 7.17 3.26
CA GLY A 243 10.47 6.48 4.49
C GLY A 243 10.67 7.41 5.71
N ARG A 244 10.40 8.71 5.55
CA ARG A 244 10.40 9.72 6.64
C ARG A 244 9.05 10.44 6.71
N ASN A 245 8.89 11.47 5.88
CA ASN A 245 7.63 12.21 5.83
C ASN A 245 6.61 11.58 4.87
N TYR A 246 7.09 10.89 3.85
CA TYR A 246 6.29 10.23 2.83
C TYR A 246 6.44 8.72 2.97
N ILE A 247 5.35 8.04 3.28
CA ILE A 247 5.30 6.58 3.39
C ILE A 247 4.50 6.08 2.19
N LEU A 248 5.21 5.53 1.22
CA LEU A 248 4.66 5.02 -0.02
C LEU A 248 4.33 3.53 0.10
N PHE A 249 3.12 3.17 -0.26
CA PHE A 249 2.66 1.78 -0.35
C PHE A 249 2.70 1.28 -1.81
N PRO A 250 2.89 -0.03 -2.02
CA PRO A 250 3.02 -0.56 -3.37
C PRO A 250 1.65 -0.66 -4.08
N ASN A 251 1.52 -0.02 -5.23
CA ASN A 251 0.37 -0.19 -6.12
C ASN A 251 0.80 -0.39 -7.57
N PRO A 252 0.93 -1.64 -8.02
CA PRO A 252 1.28 -1.96 -9.41
C PRO A 252 0.07 -1.97 -10.36
N THR A 253 -1.16 -1.85 -9.86
CA THR A 253 -2.38 -1.98 -10.66
C THR A 253 -2.90 -0.67 -11.20
N ASP A 254 -2.70 0.42 -10.45
CA ASP A 254 -3.27 1.73 -10.76
C ASP A 254 -2.37 2.88 -10.32
N GLY A 255 -2.73 4.08 -10.73
CA GLY A 255 -2.12 5.31 -10.27
C GLY A 255 -1.53 6.19 -11.37
N HIS A 256 -1.11 7.38 -10.98
CA HIS A 256 -0.60 8.39 -11.90
C HIS A 256 0.78 8.06 -12.52
N TRP A 257 1.38 6.93 -12.17
CA TRP A 257 2.52 6.40 -12.90
C TRP A 257 2.12 5.97 -14.31
N LEU A 258 0.86 5.56 -14.51
CA LEU A 258 0.28 5.31 -15.83
C LEU A 258 0.19 6.62 -16.64
N ALA A 259 -0.19 7.73 -16.00
CA ALA A 259 -0.24 9.02 -16.69
C ALA A 259 1.13 9.47 -17.23
N ALA A 260 2.23 9.07 -16.59
CA ALA A 260 3.57 9.33 -17.11
C ALA A 260 3.88 8.53 -18.39
N ILE A 261 3.20 7.40 -18.60
CA ILE A 261 3.34 6.56 -19.79
C ILE A 261 2.34 6.97 -20.88
N PHE A 262 1.06 7.15 -20.52
CA PHE A 262 -0.06 7.27 -21.45
C PHE A 262 -0.59 8.71 -21.61
N GLY A 263 -0.23 9.63 -20.72
CA GLY A 263 -0.84 10.95 -20.64
C GLY A 263 -2.10 11.02 -19.80
N GLU A 264 -2.65 9.88 -19.42
CA GLU A 264 -3.83 9.70 -18.57
C GLU A 264 -3.63 8.51 -17.62
N SER A 265 -4.29 8.52 -16.45
CA SER A 265 -4.17 7.46 -15.44
C SER A 265 -5.01 6.22 -15.75
N GLU A 266 -6.02 6.37 -16.59
CA GLU A 266 -6.99 5.34 -16.94
C GLU A 266 -7.04 5.15 -18.47
N PRO A 267 -5.98 4.60 -19.08
CA PRO A 267 -5.94 4.45 -20.53
C PRO A 267 -6.96 3.38 -20.99
N PRO A 268 -7.69 3.62 -22.10
CA PRO A 268 -8.62 2.63 -22.63
C PRO A 268 -7.89 1.34 -23.09
N PRO A 269 -8.52 0.15 -22.99
CA PRO A 269 -7.91 -1.15 -23.27
C PRO A 269 -7.78 -1.42 -24.78
N THR A 270 -7.00 -0.59 -25.47
CA THR A 270 -6.75 -0.69 -26.91
C THR A 270 -5.45 -1.44 -27.20
N ASN A 271 -5.33 -2.05 -28.41
CA ASN A 271 -4.09 -2.66 -28.86
C ASN A 271 -2.94 -1.64 -28.91
N ALA A 272 -3.21 -0.38 -29.27
CA ALA A 272 -2.22 0.69 -29.24
C ALA A 272 -1.66 0.91 -27.84
N ASN A 273 -2.51 0.96 -26.80
CA ASN A 273 -2.08 1.12 -25.42
C ASN A 273 -1.34 -0.12 -24.90
N ARG A 274 -1.71 -1.32 -25.32
CA ARG A 274 -0.93 -2.55 -25.02
C ARG A 274 0.48 -2.50 -25.59
N GLU A 275 0.66 -2.00 -26.82
CA GLU A 275 1.99 -1.79 -27.41
C GLU A 275 2.79 -0.69 -26.70
N ILE A 276 2.15 0.40 -26.26
CA ILE A 276 2.79 1.44 -25.43
C ILE A 276 3.26 0.84 -24.09
N MET A 277 2.42 0.06 -23.41
CA MET A 277 2.80 -0.61 -22.17
C MET A 277 3.97 -1.58 -22.38
N LYS A 278 3.93 -2.39 -23.44
CA LYS A 278 5.03 -3.29 -23.80
C LYS A 278 6.33 -2.51 -24.03
N LYS A 279 6.27 -1.38 -24.75
CA LYS A 279 7.43 -0.51 -24.97
C LYS A 279 7.95 0.05 -23.64
N ALA A 280 7.07 0.45 -22.75
CA ALA A 280 7.46 0.91 -21.41
C ALA A 280 8.15 -0.21 -20.60
N ALA A 281 7.62 -1.42 -20.62
CA ALA A 281 8.18 -2.59 -19.95
C ALA A 281 9.55 -3.03 -20.51
N THR A 282 9.84 -2.70 -21.76
CA THR A 282 11.09 -3.09 -22.45
C THR A 282 12.10 -1.95 -22.60
N ARG A 283 11.96 -0.83 -21.87
CA ARG A 283 12.85 0.35 -21.97
C ARG A 283 14.33 0.04 -21.85
N SER A 284 14.67 -0.91 -20.99
CA SER A 284 16.05 -1.35 -20.71
C SER A 284 16.28 -2.83 -21.05
N ALA A 285 15.52 -3.35 -22.02
CA ALA A 285 15.67 -4.75 -22.41
C ALA A 285 17.08 -5.01 -22.96
N TRP A 286 17.70 -6.09 -22.46
CA TRP A 286 18.98 -6.52 -22.94
C TRP A 286 18.86 -6.95 -24.43
N LYS A 287 19.78 -6.45 -25.26
CA LYS A 287 19.88 -6.83 -26.67
C LYS A 287 21.07 -7.80 -26.81
N VAL A 288 20.80 -8.96 -27.40
CA VAL A 288 21.90 -9.83 -27.88
C VAL A 288 22.43 -9.16 -29.14
N ASN A 289 23.72 -8.77 -29.14
CA ASN A 289 24.41 -8.28 -30.31
C ASN A 289 24.73 -9.42 -31.25
#